data_d4c7f769d770ef803c26ae8fd7642195
#
_entry.id   d4c7f769d770ef803c26ae8fd7642195
#
_cell.length_a   1.000
_cell.length_b   1.000
_cell.length_c   1.000
_cell.angle_alpha   90.00
_cell.angle_beta   90.00
_cell.angle_gamma   90.00
#
_symmetry.space_group_name_H-M   'P 1'
#
loop_
_entity.id
_entity.type
_entity.pdbx_description
1 polymer ?
#
loop_
_entity_poly.entity_id
_entity_poly.type
_entity_poly.pdbx_seq_one_letter_code
_entity_poly.pdbx_strand_id
1 'polypeptide(L)'
;AIDNKNDSTYVITYETSVTPQSYDQPVNNQVNFNNKEISFSKWAGVNVPGTHRDVKVTKNLTAHNEETENNRYELSWESTFTIPSTGADAGAWFVDELTNNTSDNTAHYMTYQQVKDVFDKAKNIFGDTIYNFKVKSGDHEYDFYSLNSETDAKFTRFSFEFKDKFVPSNSNKDGYKVTLKYKSYAD
;
A
#
# COMPACT_ATOMS: atom_id res chain seq x y z
N ALA A 1 -4.46 -41.22 31.63
CA ALA A 1 -4.97 -42.01 30.50
C ALA A 1 -6.47 -41.75 30.38
N ILE A 2 -6.93 -41.35 29.22
CA ILE A 2 -8.37 -41.14 28.94
C ILE A 2 -8.93 -42.53 28.58
N ASP A 3 -9.96 -42.99 29.33
CA ASP A 3 -10.60 -44.29 29.10
C ASP A 3 -11.50 -44.19 27.85
N ASN A 4 -11.20 -44.97 26.83
CA ASN A 4 -11.80 -44.91 25.50
C ASN A 4 -12.99 -45.88 25.34
N LYS A 5 -13.62 -46.29 26.41
CA LYS A 5 -14.70 -47.29 26.35
C LYS A 5 -16.09 -46.76 26.02
N ASN A 6 -16.27 -45.46 25.98
CA ASN A 6 -17.52 -44.84 25.57
C ASN A 6 -17.21 -43.76 24.53
N ASP A 7 -18.08 -43.58 23.53
CA ASP A 7 -18.02 -42.50 22.55
C ASP A 7 -18.22 -41.12 23.23
N SER A 8 -17.20 -40.70 23.97
CA SER A 8 -17.23 -39.45 24.72
C SER A 8 -16.55 -38.34 23.90
N THR A 9 -17.24 -37.23 23.76
CA THR A 9 -16.69 -36.05 23.15
C THR A 9 -15.99 -35.21 24.20
N TYR A 10 -14.72 -34.94 24.00
CA TYR A 10 -13.94 -34.08 24.88
C TYR A 10 -13.75 -32.73 24.20
N VAL A 11 -14.09 -31.64 24.89
CA VAL A 11 -13.88 -30.27 24.45
C VAL A 11 -12.76 -29.68 25.29
N ILE A 12 -11.70 -29.25 24.63
CA ILE A 12 -10.59 -28.55 25.24
C ILE A 12 -10.65 -27.08 24.75
N THR A 13 -10.82 -26.18 25.70
CA THR A 13 -10.82 -24.75 25.43
C THR A 13 -9.54 -24.12 25.99
N TYR A 14 -8.87 -23.32 25.20
CA TYR A 14 -7.67 -22.59 25.62
C TYR A 14 -7.57 -21.28 24.87
N GLU A 15 -6.82 -20.35 25.43
CA GLU A 15 -6.54 -19.05 24.85
C GLU A 15 -5.05 -18.98 24.47
N THR A 16 -4.76 -18.34 23.36
CA THR A 16 -3.39 -18.05 22.91
C THR A 16 -3.23 -16.56 22.66
N SER A 17 -2.08 -16.04 23.06
CA SER A 17 -1.70 -14.66 22.73
C SER A 17 -1.05 -14.63 21.35
N VAL A 18 -1.45 -13.66 20.53
CA VAL A 18 -0.88 -13.46 19.20
C VAL A 18 -0.23 -12.09 19.15
N THR A 19 1.02 -12.05 18.70
CA THR A 19 1.71 -10.77 18.47
C THR A 19 1.21 -10.15 17.17
N PRO A 20 0.78 -8.89 17.16
CA PRO A 20 0.39 -8.20 15.93
C PRO A 20 1.54 -8.23 14.91
N GLN A 21 1.20 -8.55 13.68
CA GLN A 21 2.13 -8.54 12.55
C GLN A 21 1.93 -7.28 11.71
N SER A 22 2.86 -6.99 10.81
CA SER A 22 2.73 -5.85 9.88
C SER A 22 1.61 -6.01 8.84
N TYR A 23 1.04 -7.19 8.73
CA TYR A 23 -0.07 -7.52 7.84
C TYR A 23 -0.92 -8.64 8.46
N ASP A 24 -2.15 -8.81 7.97
CA ASP A 24 -3.06 -9.83 8.47
C ASP A 24 -2.46 -11.23 8.26
N GLN A 25 -2.32 -11.99 9.33
CA GLN A 25 -1.78 -13.34 9.31
C GLN A 25 -2.84 -14.37 9.71
N PRO A 26 -2.91 -15.51 9.03
CA PRO A 26 -3.70 -16.64 9.51
C PRO A 26 -3.09 -17.18 10.80
N VAL A 27 -3.92 -17.41 11.81
CA VAL A 27 -3.52 -18.12 13.00
C VAL A 27 -3.75 -19.61 12.77
N ASN A 28 -2.66 -20.36 12.67
CA ASN A 28 -2.70 -21.80 12.53
C ASN A 28 -2.57 -22.45 13.91
N ASN A 29 -3.38 -23.46 14.15
CA ASN A 29 -3.30 -24.26 15.35
C ASN A 29 -3.23 -25.76 15.00
N GLN A 30 -2.44 -26.49 15.78
CA GLN A 30 -2.24 -27.90 15.60
C GLN A 30 -2.50 -28.62 16.92
N VAL A 31 -3.31 -29.66 16.89
CA VAL A 31 -3.56 -30.53 18.03
C VAL A 31 -3.02 -31.93 17.72
N ASN A 32 -2.19 -32.46 18.62
CA ASN A 32 -1.69 -33.81 18.55
C ASN A 32 -2.38 -34.66 19.64
N PHE A 33 -3.05 -35.68 19.23
CA PHE A 33 -3.72 -36.59 20.13
C PHE A 33 -3.34 -38.05 19.82
N ASN A 34 -2.83 -38.76 20.84
CA ASN A 34 -2.49 -40.18 20.74
C ASN A 34 -1.48 -40.52 19.63
N ASN A 35 -0.45 -39.72 19.47
CA ASN A 35 0.55 -39.82 18.41
C ASN A 35 -0.02 -39.74 16.96
N LYS A 36 -1.26 -39.31 16.82
CA LYS A 36 -1.84 -38.96 15.54
C LYS A 36 -1.89 -37.44 15.45
N GLU A 37 -1.20 -36.91 14.48
CA GLU A 37 -1.29 -35.52 14.12
C GLU A 37 -2.62 -35.27 13.42
N ILE A 38 -3.50 -34.51 14.07
CA ILE A 38 -4.72 -33.99 13.46
C ILE A 38 -4.43 -32.53 13.14
N SER A 39 -3.93 -32.28 11.94
CA SER A 39 -3.75 -30.92 11.46
C SER A 39 -5.09 -30.36 11.00
N PHE A 40 -5.65 -29.48 11.79
CA PHE A 40 -6.74 -28.62 11.33
C PHE A 40 -6.13 -27.37 10.68
N SER A 41 -5.92 -27.42 9.39
CA SER A 41 -5.70 -26.23 8.57
C SER A 41 -7.02 -25.52 8.26
N LYS A 42 -7.92 -25.44 9.23
CA LYS A 42 -9.08 -24.57 9.10
C LYS A 42 -8.65 -23.19 9.53
N TRP A 43 -8.75 -22.24 8.64
CA TRP A 43 -8.88 -20.84 8.98
C TRP A 43 -9.94 -20.72 10.08
N ALA A 44 -9.54 -20.79 11.32
CA ALA A 44 -10.39 -20.35 12.40
C ALA A 44 -10.35 -18.83 12.29
N GLY A 45 -11.35 -18.24 11.65
CA GLY A 45 -11.51 -16.87 11.19
C GLY A 45 -11.12 -15.71 12.12
N VAL A 46 -9.96 -15.80 12.75
CA VAL A 46 -9.37 -14.70 13.50
C VAL A 46 -8.27 -14.11 12.63
N ASN A 47 -8.64 -13.09 11.85
CA ASN A 47 -7.65 -12.17 11.35
C ASN A 47 -7.09 -11.41 12.54
N VAL A 48 -5.83 -11.63 12.87
CA VAL A 48 -5.11 -10.74 13.77
C VAL A 48 -4.85 -9.46 12.98
N PRO A 49 -5.43 -8.32 13.38
CA PRO A 49 -5.19 -7.07 12.68
C PRO A 49 -3.70 -6.79 12.67
N GLY A 50 -3.11 -6.75 11.49
CA GLY A 50 -1.75 -6.24 11.30
C GLY A 50 -1.70 -4.75 11.62
N THR A 51 -0.52 -4.25 11.97
CA THR A 51 -0.27 -2.82 12.11
C THR A 51 -0.28 -2.11 10.75
N HIS A 52 -0.09 -2.86 9.66
CA HIS A 52 -0.18 -2.37 8.29
C HIS A 52 -1.10 -3.29 7.48
N ARG A 53 -2.16 -2.72 6.94
CA ARG A 53 -3.03 -3.40 5.99
C ARG A 53 -2.76 -2.87 4.60
N ASP A 54 -2.57 -3.78 3.66
CA ASP A 54 -2.50 -3.41 2.25
C ASP A 54 -3.86 -2.87 1.81
N VAL A 55 -3.90 -1.59 1.49
CA VAL A 55 -5.08 -0.96 0.90
C VAL A 55 -5.00 -1.13 -0.61
N LYS A 56 -6.05 -1.71 -1.19
CA LYS A 56 -6.10 -1.88 -2.64
C LYS A 56 -6.13 -0.52 -3.32
N VAL A 57 -5.13 -0.25 -4.15
CA VAL A 57 -5.07 0.92 -5.02
C VAL A 57 -5.49 0.52 -6.43
N THR A 58 -6.37 1.30 -7.04
CA THR A 58 -6.72 1.18 -8.46
C THR A 58 -6.08 2.36 -9.19
N LYS A 59 -5.30 2.06 -10.22
CA LYS A 59 -4.66 3.07 -11.08
C LYS A 59 -5.17 2.93 -12.51
N ASN A 60 -5.68 4.02 -13.07
CA ASN A 60 -6.23 4.07 -14.41
C ASN A 60 -5.55 5.18 -15.22
N LEU A 61 -5.23 4.87 -16.48
CA LEU A 61 -4.88 5.87 -17.48
C LEU A 61 -6.18 6.54 -17.94
N THR A 62 -6.29 7.85 -17.77
CA THR A 62 -7.50 8.61 -18.10
C THR A 62 -7.38 9.41 -19.40
N ALA A 63 -6.16 9.76 -19.78
CA ALA A 63 -5.85 10.41 -21.06
C ALA A 63 -4.39 10.21 -21.44
N HIS A 64 -4.11 10.31 -22.73
CA HIS A 64 -2.77 10.43 -23.29
C HIS A 64 -2.77 11.50 -24.38
N ASN A 65 -1.74 12.33 -24.39
CA ASN A 65 -1.54 13.37 -25.39
C ASN A 65 -0.14 13.25 -25.98
N GLU A 66 -0.05 13.27 -27.31
CA GLU A 66 1.22 13.25 -27.98
C GLU A 66 1.84 14.66 -27.98
N GLU A 67 3.08 14.75 -27.49
CA GLU A 67 3.92 15.94 -27.60
C GLU A 67 4.95 15.74 -28.72
N THR A 68 4.56 16.08 -29.95
CA THR A 68 5.38 15.86 -31.16
C THR A 68 6.73 16.58 -31.12
N GLU A 69 6.80 17.75 -30.51
CA GLU A 69 8.04 18.55 -30.39
C GLU A 69 9.10 17.82 -29.54
N ASN A 70 8.66 17.03 -28.56
CA ASN A 70 9.54 16.30 -27.64
C ASN A 70 9.57 14.80 -27.91
N ASN A 71 8.85 14.33 -28.93
CA ASN A 71 8.71 12.91 -29.29
C ASN A 71 8.35 12.03 -28.08
N ARG A 72 7.33 12.45 -27.32
CA ARG A 72 6.87 11.75 -26.12
C ARG A 72 5.37 11.88 -25.95
N TYR A 73 4.80 11.07 -25.07
CA TYR A 73 3.40 11.13 -24.65
C TYR A 73 3.28 11.67 -23.23
N GLU A 74 2.39 12.64 -23.01
CA GLU A 74 1.94 13.00 -21.68
C GLU A 74 0.78 12.06 -21.29
N LEU A 75 0.95 11.33 -20.19
CA LEU A 75 -0.02 10.37 -19.66
C LEU A 75 -0.70 10.97 -18.44
N SER A 76 -2.02 10.91 -18.37
CA SER A 76 -2.80 11.35 -17.22
C SER A 76 -3.31 10.12 -16.45
N TRP A 77 -3.05 10.10 -15.15
CA TRP A 77 -3.36 8.99 -14.26
C TRP A 77 -4.36 9.40 -13.18
N GLU A 78 -5.15 8.44 -12.78
CA GLU A 78 -6.00 8.52 -11.60
C GLU A 78 -5.77 7.30 -10.72
N SER A 79 -5.18 7.53 -9.53
CA SER A 79 -5.05 6.50 -8.50
C SER A 79 -6.10 6.69 -7.43
N THR A 80 -6.88 5.65 -7.18
CA THR A 80 -7.98 5.66 -6.22
C THR A 80 -7.79 4.56 -5.19
N PHE A 81 -7.96 4.91 -3.92
CA PHE A 81 -7.95 3.98 -2.80
C PHE A 81 -8.88 4.45 -1.69
N THR A 82 -9.21 3.55 -0.77
CA THR A 82 -10.10 3.88 0.34
C THR A 82 -9.36 3.71 1.66
N ILE A 83 -9.21 4.80 2.40
CA ILE A 83 -8.73 4.75 3.78
C ILE A 83 -9.85 4.20 4.65
N PRO A 84 -9.61 3.15 5.44
CA PRO A 84 -10.63 2.60 6.34
C PRO A 84 -11.22 3.65 7.28
N SER A 85 -12.43 3.44 7.77
CA SER A 85 -13.06 4.33 8.75
C SER A 85 -12.25 4.47 10.04
N THR A 86 -11.42 3.49 10.35
CA THR A 86 -10.46 3.51 11.47
C THR A 86 -9.22 4.36 11.21
N GLY A 87 -9.03 4.83 9.98
CA GLY A 87 -7.92 5.67 9.55
C GLY A 87 -6.75 4.91 8.93
N ALA A 88 -5.77 5.67 8.44
CA ALA A 88 -4.45 5.18 8.09
C ALA A 88 -3.54 5.25 9.32
N ASP A 89 -2.80 4.19 9.60
CA ASP A 89 -1.91 4.13 10.75
C ASP A 89 -0.59 4.87 10.48
N ALA A 90 0.07 5.30 11.56
CA ALA A 90 1.44 5.81 11.47
C ALA A 90 2.38 4.74 10.88
N GLY A 91 3.24 5.15 9.96
CA GLY A 91 4.11 4.24 9.21
C GLY A 91 3.45 3.59 7.99
N ALA A 92 2.15 3.78 7.75
CA ALA A 92 1.53 3.45 6.48
C ALA A 92 2.12 4.34 5.38
N TRP A 93 2.26 3.83 4.18
CA TRP A 93 2.89 4.54 3.08
C TRP A 93 2.15 4.34 1.77
N PHE A 94 2.19 5.36 0.93
CA PHE A 94 1.76 5.31 -0.45
C PHE A 94 2.99 5.25 -1.35
N VAL A 95 2.96 4.37 -2.33
CA VAL A 95 4.01 4.27 -3.35
C VAL A 95 3.38 4.10 -4.72
N ASP A 96 3.94 4.76 -5.70
CA ASP A 96 3.69 4.50 -7.11
C ASP A 96 5.03 4.30 -7.83
N GLU A 97 5.11 3.23 -8.58
CA GLU A 97 6.26 2.88 -9.40
C GLU A 97 5.84 2.84 -10.87
N LEU A 98 6.51 3.64 -11.67
CA LEU A 98 6.31 3.70 -13.11
C LEU A 98 7.20 2.65 -13.74
N THR A 99 6.58 1.60 -14.26
CA THR A 99 7.30 0.51 -14.90
C THR A 99 7.54 0.83 -16.38
N ASN A 100 8.76 0.61 -16.83
CA ASN A 100 9.06 0.67 -18.25
C ASN A 100 8.57 -0.61 -18.93
N ASN A 101 8.01 -0.47 -20.13
CA ASN A 101 7.75 -1.62 -20.96
C ASN A 101 9.09 -2.10 -21.55
N THR A 102 9.59 -3.22 -21.04
CA THR A 102 10.88 -3.78 -21.49
C THR A 102 10.87 -4.26 -22.92
N SER A 103 9.69 -4.57 -23.51
CA SER A 103 9.56 -5.00 -24.89
C SER A 103 9.78 -3.86 -25.89
N ASP A 104 9.41 -2.62 -25.52
CA ASP A 104 9.43 -1.49 -26.43
C ASP A 104 10.53 -0.47 -26.10
N ASN A 105 11.31 -0.74 -25.06
CA ASN A 105 12.36 0.16 -24.54
C ASN A 105 11.87 1.59 -24.26
N THR A 106 10.57 1.74 -23.96
CA THR A 106 9.92 3.01 -23.71
C THR A 106 10.19 3.48 -22.29
N ALA A 107 10.80 4.64 -22.12
CA ALA A 107 11.03 5.22 -20.81
C ALA A 107 9.74 5.82 -20.28
N HIS A 108 9.33 5.42 -19.07
CA HIS A 108 8.19 5.97 -18.37
C HIS A 108 8.67 6.68 -17.10
N TYR A 109 8.39 7.98 -16.98
CA TYR A 109 8.96 8.80 -15.90
C TYR A 109 8.10 10.02 -15.56
N MET A 110 8.42 10.63 -14.45
CA MET A 110 7.91 11.93 -14.03
C MET A 110 9.06 12.94 -13.90
N THR A 111 8.76 14.19 -14.20
CA THR A 111 9.64 15.33 -13.92
C THR A 111 9.49 15.77 -12.47
N TYR A 112 10.40 16.63 -12.01
CA TYR A 112 10.31 17.27 -10.68
C TYR A 112 8.95 17.95 -10.48
N GLN A 113 8.48 18.73 -11.47
CA GLN A 113 7.21 19.45 -11.35
C GLN A 113 6.01 18.50 -11.25
N GLN A 114 6.00 17.42 -12.02
CA GLN A 114 4.92 16.43 -11.97
C GLN A 114 4.85 15.73 -10.61
N VAL A 115 6.00 15.35 -10.03
CA VAL A 115 6.06 14.78 -8.68
C VAL A 115 5.64 15.81 -7.63
N LYS A 116 6.10 17.05 -7.75
CA LYS A 116 5.70 18.14 -6.85
C LYS A 116 4.19 18.32 -6.82
N ASP A 117 3.54 18.33 -7.98
CA ASP A 117 2.08 18.43 -8.08
C ASP A 117 1.36 17.29 -7.36
N VAL A 118 1.88 16.06 -7.41
CA VAL A 118 1.32 14.92 -6.65
C VAL A 118 1.46 15.16 -5.16
N PHE A 119 2.64 15.55 -4.69
CA PHE A 119 2.91 15.78 -3.28
C PHE A 119 2.09 16.94 -2.71
N ASP A 120 1.94 18.02 -3.47
CA ASP A 120 1.09 19.14 -3.08
C ASP A 120 -0.39 18.71 -2.96
N LYS A 121 -0.89 17.90 -3.88
CA LYS A 121 -2.24 17.31 -3.81
C LYS A 121 -2.39 16.38 -2.60
N ALA A 122 -1.41 15.54 -2.35
CA ALA A 122 -1.40 14.66 -1.18
C ALA A 122 -1.40 15.47 0.12
N LYS A 123 -0.59 16.54 0.21
CA LYS A 123 -0.59 17.45 1.35
C LYS A 123 -1.92 18.18 1.54
N ASN A 124 -2.60 18.54 0.47
CA ASN A 124 -3.94 19.16 0.56
C ASN A 124 -4.98 18.20 1.14
N ILE A 125 -4.83 16.89 0.91
CA ILE A 125 -5.75 15.87 1.42
C ILE A 125 -5.39 15.49 2.87
N PHE A 126 -4.12 15.23 3.15
CA PHE A 126 -3.65 14.61 4.39
C PHE A 126 -3.01 15.60 5.38
N GLY A 127 -2.71 16.82 4.92
CA GLY A 127 -2.07 17.84 5.73
C GLY A 127 -0.69 17.43 6.23
N ASP A 128 -0.39 17.80 7.47
CA ASP A 128 0.89 17.52 8.12
C ASP A 128 1.01 16.09 8.65
N THR A 129 0.02 15.23 8.42
CA THR A 129 0.10 13.82 8.80
C THR A 129 1.02 12.99 7.90
N ILE A 130 1.37 13.51 6.72
CA ILE A 130 2.29 12.84 5.80
C ILE A 130 3.66 13.51 5.78
N TYR A 131 4.68 12.70 5.54
CA TYR A 131 6.09 13.11 5.49
C TYR A 131 6.91 12.13 4.64
N ASN A 132 8.23 12.21 4.72
CA ASN A 132 9.16 11.28 4.09
C ASN A 132 8.90 11.12 2.58
N PHE A 133 8.83 12.27 1.89
CA PHE A 133 8.58 12.32 0.45
C PHE A 133 9.83 11.87 -0.30
N LYS A 134 9.76 10.69 -0.90
CA LYS A 134 10.87 10.06 -1.61
C LYS A 134 10.57 9.92 -3.09
N VAL A 135 11.62 10.01 -3.88
CA VAL A 135 11.60 9.75 -5.33
C VAL A 135 12.78 8.90 -5.72
N LYS A 136 12.62 8.10 -6.78
CA LYS A 136 13.70 7.28 -7.33
C LYS A 136 13.98 7.66 -8.76
N SER A 137 15.27 7.79 -9.09
CA SER A 137 15.77 7.95 -10.46
C SER A 137 16.93 6.97 -10.66
N GLY A 138 16.80 6.07 -11.63
CA GLY A 138 17.71 4.93 -11.77
C GLY A 138 17.71 4.09 -10.48
N ASP A 139 18.91 3.80 -9.96
CA ASP A 139 19.07 3.02 -8.72
C ASP A 139 19.11 3.87 -7.45
N HIS A 140 19.01 5.20 -7.58
CA HIS A 140 19.13 6.11 -6.44
C HIS A 140 17.76 6.60 -5.95
N GLU A 141 17.58 6.59 -4.63
CA GLU A 141 16.46 7.20 -3.94
C GLU A 141 16.89 8.52 -3.30
N TYR A 142 16.04 9.52 -3.42
CA TYR A 142 16.28 10.87 -2.92
C TYR A 142 15.15 11.34 -2.02
N ASP A 143 15.48 12.18 -1.05
CA ASP A 143 14.51 13.03 -0.40
C ASP A 143 14.08 14.13 -1.39
N PHE A 144 12.80 14.15 -1.73
CA PHE A 144 12.31 15.05 -2.76
C PHE A 144 12.58 16.51 -2.45
N TYR A 145 12.38 16.95 -1.22
CA TYR A 145 12.55 18.36 -0.84
C TYR A 145 14.01 18.79 -0.67
N SER A 146 14.96 17.87 -0.75
CA SER A 146 16.39 18.18 -0.82
C SER A 146 16.90 18.38 -2.24
N LEU A 147 16.07 18.07 -3.25
CA LEU A 147 16.45 18.21 -4.65
C LEU A 147 16.33 19.65 -5.14
N ASN A 148 17.20 20.02 -6.09
CA ASN A 148 17.04 21.25 -6.85
C ASN A 148 15.84 21.12 -7.79
N SER A 149 14.96 22.12 -7.78
CA SER A 149 13.77 22.19 -8.66
C SER A 149 14.10 22.26 -10.16
N GLU A 150 15.32 22.63 -10.51
CA GLU A 150 15.82 22.68 -11.90
C GLU A 150 16.42 21.36 -12.38
N THR A 151 16.29 20.27 -11.59
CA THR A 151 16.83 18.98 -11.98
C THR A 151 16.14 18.42 -13.22
N ASP A 152 16.93 17.88 -14.15
CA ASP A 152 16.46 17.12 -15.31
C ASP A 152 16.23 15.63 -15.00
N ALA A 153 16.27 15.25 -13.73
CA ALA A 153 16.12 13.85 -13.33
C ALA A 153 14.75 13.30 -13.75
N LYS A 154 14.78 12.10 -14.29
CA LYS A 154 13.60 11.31 -14.65
C LYS A 154 13.26 10.38 -13.49
N PHE A 155 12.16 10.65 -12.79
CA PHE A 155 11.73 9.87 -11.64
C PHE A 155 10.79 8.75 -12.05
N THR A 156 11.11 7.54 -11.62
CA THR A 156 10.32 6.33 -11.93
C THR A 156 9.51 5.83 -10.74
N ARG A 157 9.72 6.42 -9.56
CA ARG A 157 9.00 6.08 -8.34
C ARG A 157 8.85 7.31 -7.46
N PHE A 158 7.70 7.41 -6.80
CA PHE A 158 7.49 8.37 -5.71
C PHE A 158 6.74 7.72 -4.56
N SER A 159 6.99 8.20 -3.35
CA SER A 159 6.32 7.72 -2.15
C SER A 159 6.22 8.80 -1.09
N PHE A 160 5.25 8.64 -0.20
CA PHE A 160 5.14 9.38 1.06
C PHE A 160 4.60 8.47 2.16
N GLU A 161 4.81 8.86 3.40
CA GLU A 161 4.52 8.06 4.58
C GLU A 161 3.68 8.85 5.56
N PHE A 162 2.79 8.17 6.29
CA PHE A 162 2.03 8.77 7.39
C PHE A 162 2.87 8.77 8.67
N LYS A 163 3.21 9.95 9.21
CA LYS A 163 3.94 10.07 10.49
C LYS A 163 3.02 9.86 11.69
N ASP A 164 1.76 10.23 11.54
CA ASP A 164 0.73 10.15 12.56
C ASP A 164 -0.50 9.42 11.99
N LYS A 165 -1.34 8.92 12.89
CA LYS A 165 -2.60 8.32 12.47
C LYS A 165 -3.49 9.37 11.81
N PHE A 166 -3.87 9.12 10.56
CA PHE A 166 -4.81 9.95 9.82
C PHE A 166 -6.22 9.35 9.89
N VAL A 167 -7.16 10.06 10.51
CA VAL A 167 -8.57 9.70 10.52
C VAL A 167 -9.35 10.78 9.79
N PRO A 168 -9.93 10.47 8.61
CA PRO A 168 -10.69 11.46 7.87
C PRO A 168 -11.94 11.90 8.62
N SER A 169 -12.18 13.21 8.72
CA SER A 169 -13.37 13.76 9.39
C SER A 169 -14.69 13.40 8.68
N ASN A 170 -14.62 13.09 7.39
CA ASN A 170 -15.77 12.78 6.54
C ASN A 170 -15.90 11.28 6.23
N SER A 171 -15.17 10.40 6.95
CA SER A 171 -15.29 8.97 6.74
C SER A 171 -16.63 8.47 7.28
N ASN A 172 -17.30 7.66 6.48
CA ASN A 172 -18.44 6.85 6.90
C ASN A 172 -17.98 5.42 7.22
N LYS A 173 -18.91 4.51 7.49
CA LYS A 173 -18.61 3.09 7.75
C LYS A 173 -17.83 2.41 6.62
N ASP A 174 -17.93 2.92 5.39
CA ASP A 174 -17.28 2.39 4.20
C ASP A 174 -15.87 2.98 3.99
N GLY A 175 -15.45 3.90 4.86
CA GLY A 175 -14.17 4.58 4.82
C GLY A 175 -14.18 5.88 4.01
N TYR A 176 -12.99 6.40 3.71
CA TYR A 176 -12.78 7.64 2.98
C TYR A 176 -12.07 7.35 1.66
N LYS A 177 -12.76 7.62 0.55
CA LYS A 177 -12.22 7.44 -0.79
C LYS A 177 -11.29 8.59 -1.15
N VAL A 178 -10.05 8.26 -1.50
CA VAL A 178 -9.03 9.20 -1.97
C VAL A 178 -8.81 8.99 -3.46
N THR A 179 -8.68 10.08 -4.20
CA THR A 179 -8.31 10.08 -5.60
C THR A 179 -7.15 11.05 -5.82
N LEU A 180 -6.02 10.51 -6.28
CA LEU A 180 -4.85 11.28 -6.69
C LEU A 180 -4.77 11.29 -8.21
N LYS A 181 -4.78 12.51 -8.80
CA LYS A 181 -4.62 12.71 -10.24
C LYS A 181 -3.27 13.33 -10.52
N TYR A 182 -2.52 12.73 -11.41
CA TYR A 182 -1.16 13.17 -11.76
C TYR A 182 -0.81 12.80 -13.19
N LYS A 183 0.31 13.32 -13.63
CA LYS A 183 0.83 13.13 -14.98
C LYS A 183 2.21 12.52 -14.97
N SER A 184 2.54 11.82 -16.03
CA SER A 184 3.87 11.31 -16.33
C SER A 184 4.16 11.42 -17.83
N TYR A 185 5.39 11.15 -18.22
CA TYR A 185 5.79 11.05 -19.62
C TYR A 185 6.19 9.64 -20.00
N ALA A 186 5.96 9.29 -21.26
CA ALA A 186 6.49 8.11 -21.93
C ALA A 186 7.15 8.53 -23.24
N ASP A 187 8.45 8.20 -23.40
CA ASP A 187 9.23 8.46 -24.61
C ASP A 187 9.00 7.36 -25.64
#